data_20c967ac69e538a0e17fd471e38aeecc
#
_entry.id   20c967ac69e538a0e17fd471e38aeecc
#
_cell.length_a   1.000
_cell.length_b   1.000
_cell.length_c   1.000
_cell.angle_alpha   90.00
_cell.angle_beta   90.00
_cell.angle_gamma   90.00
#
_symmetry.space_group_name_H-M   'P 1'
#
loop_
_entity.id
_entity.type
_entity.pdbx_description
1 polymer ?
#
loop_
_entity_poly.entity_id
_entity_poly.type
_entity_poly.pdbx_seq_one_letter_code
_entity_poly.pdbx_strand_id
1 'polypeptide(L)'
;MNQQKMYANITRQWLNNNQKTNKLIVHKNGDMFKYKGKSFLIDNHDIVLDFKKGELEFAEWLSSMTSKRIEVFPRFNKTANKKSADFKIGKEYFDYKHTYGCSNQLIYHNLEKAKGQSYNFIINVTNNKINKHNILMQLNYTFRRLKWVKIIAIKSKYGFYVYKRKNQ
;
A
#
# COMPACT_ATOMS: atom_id res chain seq x y z
N MET A 1 7.46 27.16 15.73
CA MET A 1 6.37 27.20 14.73
C MET A 1 5.76 25.80 14.61
N ASN A 2 4.49 25.64 15.03
CA ASN A 2 3.75 24.38 14.84
C ASN A 2 3.45 24.20 13.35
N GLN A 3 4.25 23.39 12.66
CA GLN A 3 4.01 23.09 11.25
C GLN A 3 2.69 22.31 11.13
N GLN A 4 1.71 22.89 10.47
CA GLN A 4 0.42 22.27 10.23
C GLN A 4 0.59 20.90 9.57
N LYS A 5 0.09 19.84 10.19
CA LYS A 5 0.15 18.47 9.66
C LYS A 5 -0.77 18.36 8.44
N MET A 6 -0.20 17.93 7.33
CA MET A 6 -0.87 17.74 6.03
C MET A 6 -1.75 16.48 5.97
N TYR A 7 -1.84 15.73 7.04
CA TYR A 7 -2.54 14.44 7.09
C TYR A 7 -3.31 14.24 8.40
N ALA A 8 -4.31 13.39 8.35
CA ALA A 8 -5.05 12.86 9.50
C ALA A 8 -4.66 11.39 9.72
N ASN A 9 -4.58 10.98 10.99
CA ASN A 9 -4.43 9.57 11.35
C ASN A 9 -5.81 8.91 11.32
N ILE A 10 -6.00 7.93 10.43
CA ILE A 10 -7.24 7.18 10.26
C ILE A 10 -7.11 5.71 10.64
N THR A 11 -6.08 5.35 11.40
CA THR A 11 -5.76 3.97 11.79
C THR A 11 -6.96 3.25 12.40
N ARG A 12 -7.70 3.90 13.31
CA ARG A 12 -8.88 3.33 13.95
C ARG A 12 -9.99 2.93 12.98
N GLN A 13 -10.10 3.61 11.82
CA GLN A 13 -11.08 3.27 10.78
C GLN A 13 -10.69 2.01 9.99
N TRP A 14 -9.44 1.57 10.11
CA TRP A 14 -8.90 0.39 9.46
C TRP A 14 -8.90 -0.82 10.39
N LEU A 15 -8.48 -0.62 11.63
CA LEU A 15 -8.38 -1.66 12.64
C LEU A 15 -9.72 -1.77 13.38
N ASN A 16 -10.59 -2.67 12.94
CA ASN A 16 -11.85 -2.95 13.63
C ASN A 16 -11.74 -4.32 14.33
N ASN A 17 -11.69 -4.29 15.64
CA ASN A 17 -11.49 -5.49 16.48
C ASN A 17 -12.73 -6.41 16.55
N ASN A 18 -13.90 -5.98 16.06
CA ASN A 18 -15.15 -6.67 16.32
C ASN A 18 -15.74 -7.46 15.12
N GLN A 19 -15.16 -7.37 13.92
CA GLN A 19 -15.65 -8.09 12.75
C GLN A 19 -14.50 -8.81 12.03
N LYS A 20 -14.24 -10.04 12.43
CA LYS A 20 -13.34 -10.96 11.71
C LYS A 20 -14.00 -11.50 10.44
N THR A 21 -14.25 -10.67 9.47
CA THR A 21 -14.58 -11.12 8.13
C THR A 21 -13.32 -11.10 7.27
N ASN A 22 -12.45 -12.06 7.49
CA ASN A 22 -11.24 -12.23 6.69
C ASN A 22 -11.62 -12.58 5.25
N LYS A 23 -11.69 -11.58 4.37
CA LYS A 23 -11.87 -11.80 2.93
C LYS A 23 -10.59 -11.38 2.21
N LEU A 24 -9.60 -12.26 2.29
CA LEU A 24 -8.44 -12.21 1.41
C LEU A 24 -8.80 -12.92 0.10
N ILE A 25 -8.65 -12.23 -1.01
CA ILE A 25 -8.81 -12.80 -2.36
C ILE A 25 -7.45 -12.76 -3.05
N VAL A 26 -6.95 -13.94 -3.35
CA VAL A 26 -5.75 -14.13 -4.18
C VAL A 26 -6.22 -14.74 -5.50
N HIS A 27 -6.01 -14.01 -6.61
CA HIS A 27 -6.36 -14.50 -7.93
C HIS A 27 -5.42 -15.64 -8.34
N LYS A 28 -5.97 -16.61 -9.09
CA LYS A 28 -5.24 -17.79 -9.57
C LYS A 28 -5.21 -17.82 -11.09
N ASN A 29 -4.34 -18.64 -11.63
CA ASN A 29 -4.31 -18.92 -13.06
C ASN A 29 -5.67 -19.48 -13.52
N GLY A 30 -6.21 -18.97 -14.60
CA GLY A 30 -7.55 -19.26 -15.11
C GLY A 30 -8.65 -18.33 -14.58
N ASP A 31 -8.37 -17.51 -13.55
CA ASP A 31 -9.36 -16.56 -13.04
C ASP A 31 -9.52 -15.35 -13.96
N MET A 32 -10.74 -14.84 -14.02
CA MET A 32 -11.03 -13.51 -14.58
C MET A 32 -10.98 -12.46 -13.47
N PHE A 33 -10.26 -11.38 -13.65
CA PHE A 33 -10.27 -10.27 -12.71
C PHE A 33 -10.51 -8.92 -13.39
N LYS A 34 -11.03 -7.95 -12.63
CA LYS A 34 -11.29 -6.59 -13.11
C LYS A 34 -10.27 -5.61 -12.53
N TYR A 35 -9.62 -4.86 -13.40
CA TYR A 35 -8.74 -3.77 -13.03
C TYR A 35 -8.99 -2.53 -13.88
N LYS A 36 -9.26 -1.39 -13.23
CA LYS A 36 -9.58 -0.11 -13.90
C LYS A 36 -10.67 -0.25 -14.96
N GLY A 37 -11.75 -1.00 -14.64
CA GLY A 37 -12.90 -1.18 -15.51
C GLY A 37 -12.74 -2.21 -16.64
N LYS A 38 -11.55 -2.78 -16.84
CA LYS A 38 -11.28 -3.81 -17.85
C LYS A 38 -11.21 -5.19 -17.20
N SER A 39 -11.73 -6.21 -17.90
CA SER A 39 -11.62 -7.61 -17.49
C SER A 39 -10.39 -8.24 -18.14
N PHE A 40 -9.67 -9.06 -17.39
CA PHE A 40 -8.46 -9.75 -17.80
C PHE A 40 -8.51 -11.20 -17.35
N LEU A 41 -8.04 -12.11 -18.22
CA LEU A 41 -7.81 -13.52 -17.87
C LEU A 41 -6.38 -13.67 -17.34
N ILE A 42 -6.20 -14.41 -16.27
CA ILE A 42 -4.88 -14.80 -15.78
C ILE A 42 -4.45 -16.09 -16.49
N ASP A 43 -3.55 -15.96 -17.45
CA ASP A 43 -3.12 -17.05 -18.34
C ASP A 43 -1.59 -17.22 -18.39
N ASN A 44 -0.85 -16.53 -17.52
CA ASN A 44 0.61 -16.46 -17.51
C ASN A 44 1.26 -15.88 -18.77
N HIS A 45 0.47 -15.25 -19.64
CA HIS A 45 0.95 -14.58 -20.85
C HIS A 45 1.09 -13.07 -20.62
N ASP A 46 -0.02 -12.33 -20.71
CA ASP A 46 -0.04 -10.89 -20.42
C ASP A 46 -0.16 -10.60 -18.92
N ILE A 47 -0.74 -11.53 -18.19
CA ILE A 47 -0.93 -11.44 -16.74
C ILE A 47 -0.29 -12.63 -16.08
N VAL A 48 0.72 -12.33 -15.28
CA VAL A 48 1.53 -13.32 -14.57
C VAL A 48 1.13 -13.33 -13.11
N LEU A 49 0.87 -14.50 -12.56
CA LEU A 49 0.77 -14.74 -11.13
C LEU A 49 2.17 -14.68 -10.50
N ASP A 50 2.72 -13.50 -10.40
CA ASP A 50 4.04 -13.32 -9.82
C ASP A 50 3.92 -12.39 -8.60
N PHE A 51 3.38 -12.97 -7.52
CA PHE A 51 3.36 -12.31 -6.22
C PHE A 51 4.72 -12.45 -5.57
N LYS A 52 5.28 -11.36 -5.10
CA LYS A 52 6.43 -11.44 -4.22
C LYS A 52 5.97 -12.04 -2.89
N LYS A 53 6.78 -12.95 -2.35
CA LYS A 53 6.51 -13.61 -1.07
C LYS A 53 6.07 -12.62 0.03
N GLY A 54 6.76 -11.49 0.16
CA GLY A 54 6.43 -10.47 1.13
C GLY A 54 5.11 -9.72 0.88
N GLU A 55 4.59 -9.71 -0.35
CA GLU A 55 3.28 -9.13 -0.68
C GLU A 55 2.14 -9.99 -0.15
N LEU A 56 2.20 -11.31 -0.36
CA LEU A 56 1.20 -12.25 0.15
C LEU A 56 1.21 -12.31 1.68
N GLU A 57 2.38 -12.49 2.29
CA GLU A 57 2.53 -12.51 3.75
C GLU A 57 1.98 -11.23 4.40
N PHE A 58 2.21 -10.08 3.75
CA PHE A 58 1.66 -8.82 4.23
C PHE A 58 0.14 -8.76 4.07
N ALA A 59 -0.41 -9.23 2.95
CA ALA A 59 -1.85 -9.24 2.70
C ALA A 59 -2.58 -10.16 3.71
N GLU A 60 -2.02 -11.34 4.01
CA GLU A 60 -2.53 -12.27 5.03
C GLU A 60 -2.53 -11.62 6.40
N TRP A 61 -1.40 -11.04 6.80
CA TRP A 61 -1.29 -10.32 8.06
C TRP A 61 -2.30 -9.17 8.13
N LEU A 62 -2.43 -8.35 7.08
CA LEU A 62 -3.35 -7.22 7.06
C LEU A 62 -4.81 -7.69 7.10
N SER A 63 -5.15 -8.82 6.45
CA SER A 63 -6.49 -9.38 6.48
C SER A 63 -6.90 -9.84 7.87
N SER A 64 -5.93 -10.29 8.69
CA SER A 64 -6.17 -10.66 10.09
C SER A 64 -6.39 -9.46 11.01
N MET A 65 -5.88 -8.28 10.63
CA MET A 65 -5.91 -7.05 11.43
C MET A 65 -7.08 -6.12 11.08
N THR A 66 -7.68 -6.28 9.92
CA THR A 66 -8.73 -5.37 9.42
C THR A 66 -9.97 -6.14 9.00
N SER A 67 -11.15 -5.52 9.13
CA SER A 67 -12.42 -6.04 8.57
C SER A 67 -12.56 -5.75 7.07
N LYS A 68 -11.61 -5.09 6.44
CA LYS A 68 -11.69 -4.73 5.02
C LYS A 68 -11.39 -5.93 4.14
N ARG A 69 -12.14 -6.05 3.03
CA ARG A 69 -11.81 -6.99 1.96
C ARG A 69 -10.49 -6.58 1.33
N ILE A 70 -9.55 -7.53 1.22
CA ILE A 70 -8.25 -7.36 0.58
C ILE A 70 -8.20 -8.25 -0.64
N GLU A 71 -7.85 -7.67 -1.77
CA GLU A 71 -7.68 -8.34 -3.04
C GLU A 71 -6.25 -8.11 -3.52
N VAL A 72 -5.49 -9.20 -3.72
CA VAL A 72 -4.11 -9.16 -4.21
C VAL A 72 -4.14 -9.29 -5.72
N PHE A 73 -3.50 -8.36 -6.41
CA PHE A 73 -3.48 -8.32 -7.86
C PHE A 73 -2.25 -9.01 -8.45
N PRO A 74 -2.45 -9.77 -9.52
CA PRO A 74 -1.34 -10.31 -10.31
C PRO A 74 -0.60 -9.18 -11.03
N ARG A 75 0.61 -9.47 -11.46
CA ARG A 75 1.40 -8.53 -12.25
C ARG A 75 1.05 -8.61 -13.72
N PHE A 76 1.04 -7.45 -14.35
CA PHE A 76 1.06 -7.34 -15.80
C PHE A 76 2.48 -7.61 -16.32
N ASN A 77 2.59 -8.37 -17.42
CA ASN A 77 3.86 -8.59 -18.09
C ASN A 77 4.49 -7.24 -18.51
N LYS A 78 5.83 -7.18 -18.45
CA LYS A 78 6.60 -5.96 -18.77
C LYS A 78 6.31 -5.41 -20.16
N THR A 79 5.99 -6.27 -21.13
CA THR A 79 5.63 -5.88 -22.51
C THR A 79 4.37 -5.03 -22.58
N ALA A 80 3.46 -5.14 -21.63
CA ALA A 80 2.24 -4.35 -21.61
C ALA A 80 2.44 -2.93 -21.04
N ASN A 81 3.62 -2.60 -20.50
CA ASN A 81 4.03 -1.31 -19.90
C ASN A 81 2.98 -0.70 -18.95
N LYS A 82 2.16 -1.57 -18.32
CA LYS A 82 1.05 -1.16 -17.45
C LYS A 82 1.51 -1.18 -16.00
N LYS A 83 1.57 -0.01 -15.40
CA LYS A 83 1.75 0.12 -13.96
C LYS A 83 0.48 -0.33 -13.25
N SER A 84 0.58 -1.34 -12.37
CA SER A 84 -0.52 -1.87 -11.56
C SER A 84 -0.27 -1.63 -10.08
N ALA A 85 -1.35 -1.49 -9.32
CA ALA A 85 -1.30 -1.58 -7.88
C ALA A 85 -1.16 -3.05 -7.45
N ASP A 86 -0.60 -3.30 -6.27
CA ASP A 86 -0.41 -4.65 -5.73
C ASP A 86 -1.66 -5.13 -4.98
N PHE A 87 -2.40 -4.20 -4.35
CA PHE A 87 -3.59 -4.53 -3.54
C PHE A 87 -4.78 -3.63 -3.88
N LYS A 88 -6.00 -4.19 -3.66
CA LYS A 88 -7.20 -3.40 -3.45
C LYS A 88 -7.73 -3.66 -2.06
N ILE A 89 -7.95 -2.60 -1.29
CA ILE A 89 -8.41 -2.66 0.09
C ILE A 89 -9.69 -1.85 0.20
N GLY A 90 -10.82 -2.56 0.36
CA GLY A 90 -12.12 -1.94 0.19
C GLY A 90 -12.33 -1.43 -1.23
N LYS A 91 -12.44 -0.10 -1.41
CA LYS A 91 -12.59 0.55 -2.73
C LYS A 91 -11.29 1.16 -3.28
N GLU A 92 -10.21 1.16 -2.50
CA GLU A 92 -8.97 1.87 -2.83
C GLU A 92 -7.87 0.92 -3.29
N TYR A 93 -7.08 1.37 -4.26
CA TYR A 93 -5.92 0.65 -4.78
C TYR A 93 -4.65 1.10 -4.06
N PHE A 94 -3.77 0.15 -3.72
CA PHE A 94 -2.52 0.40 -3.00
C PHE A 94 -1.34 -0.27 -3.69
N ASP A 95 -0.23 0.44 -3.74
CA ASP A 95 1.07 -0.11 -4.11
C ASP A 95 1.88 -0.40 -2.84
N TYR A 96 2.51 -1.57 -2.78
CA TYR A 96 3.24 -2.05 -1.60
C TYR A 96 4.74 -1.83 -1.77
N LYS A 97 5.36 -1.27 -0.76
CA LYS A 97 6.80 -1.07 -0.70
C LYS A 97 7.39 -1.67 0.57
N HIS A 98 8.27 -2.64 0.41
CA HIS A 98 9.09 -3.16 1.50
C HIS A 98 10.41 -2.39 1.52
N THR A 99 10.78 -1.82 2.66
CA THR A 99 11.96 -0.96 2.77
C THR A 99 12.91 -1.42 3.87
N TYR A 100 14.19 -1.49 3.54
CA TYR A 100 15.29 -1.87 4.45
C TYR A 100 16.20 -0.69 4.78
N GLY A 101 16.07 0.42 4.09
CA GLY A 101 16.92 1.59 4.24
C GLY A 101 16.69 2.36 5.54
N CYS A 102 17.62 3.27 5.83
CA CYS A 102 17.53 4.19 6.98
C CYS A 102 17.63 5.68 6.58
N SER A 103 17.52 5.99 5.29
CA SER A 103 17.58 7.36 4.78
C SER A 103 16.50 8.24 5.38
N ASN A 104 16.82 9.50 5.61
CA ASN A 104 15.86 10.52 6.10
C ASN A 104 14.78 10.88 5.07
N GLN A 105 14.88 10.40 3.83
CA GLN A 105 13.90 10.60 2.75
C GLN A 105 13.40 9.27 2.17
N LEU A 106 13.51 8.19 2.94
CA LEU A 106 13.16 6.85 2.49
C LEU A 106 11.74 6.76 1.94
N ILE A 107 10.77 7.29 2.68
CA ILE A 107 9.34 7.28 2.30
C ILE A 107 9.16 8.07 1.01
N TYR A 108 9.66 9.30 0.96
CA TYR A 108 9.54 10.17 -0.21
C TYR A 108 10.06 9.51 -1.50
N HIS A 109 11.31 9.02 -1.48
CA HIS A 109 11.92 8.45 -2.68
C HIS A 109 11.24 7.17 -3.16
N ASN A 110 10.74 6.32 -2.24
CA ASN A 110 10.00 5.13 -2.64
C ASN A 110 8.68 5.49 -3.34
N LEU A 111 7.97 6.51 -2.87
CA LEU A 111 6.70 6.91 -3.45
C LEU A 111 6.90 7.69 -4.75
N GLU A 112 7.89 8.56 -4.82
CA GLU A 112 8.24 9.32 -6.03
C GLU A 112 8.50 8.40 -7.22
N LYS A 113 9.32 7.35 -7.02
CA LYS A 113 9.59 6.32 -8.03
C LYS A 113 8.36 5.53 -8.45
N ALA A 114 7.38 5.40 -7.56
CA ALA A 114 6.14 4.66 -7.79
C ALA A 114 5.02 5.50 -8.41
N LYS A 115 5.31 6.74 -8.82
CA LYS A 115 4.33 7.62 -9.48
C LYS A 115 3.67 6.92 -10.67
N GLY A 116 2.33 6.92 -10.68
CA GLY A 116 1.52 6.27 -11.73
C GLY A 116 1.16 4.80 -11.42
N GLN A 117 1.69 4.17 -10.36
CA GLN A 117 1.23 2.85 -9.89
C GLN A 117 -0.05 2.98 -9.08
N SER A 118 -0.04 3.85 -8.09
CA SER A 118 -1.21 4.14 -7.24
C SER A 118 -1.17 5.57 -6.70
N TYR A 119 -2.28 6.01 -6.10
CA TYR A 119 -2.34 7.21 -5.25
C TYR A 119 -2.23 6.87 -3.76
N ASN A 120 -2.31 5.58 -3.42
CA ASN A 120 -2.25 5.10 -2.04
C ASN A 120 -1.12 4.07 -1.93
N PHE A 121 -0.44 4.07 -0.80
CA PHE A 121 0.76 3.27 -0.58
C PHE A 121 0.72 2.56 0.75
N ILE A 122 1.30 1.37 0.77
CA ILE A 122 1.63 0.64 1.98
C ILE A 122 3.15 0.53 2.05
N ILE A 123 3.73 0.96 3.16
CA ILE A 123 5.17 0.92 3.38
C ILE A 123 5.45 0.02 4.58
N ASN A 124 6.14 -1.09 4.34
CA ASN A 124 6.62 -1.96 5.39
C ASN A 124 8.08 -1.59 5.72
N VAL A 125 8.28 -0.90 6.85
CA VAL A 125 9.58 -0.46 7.33
C VAL A 125 10.13 -1.50 8.30
N THR A 126 11.09 -2.30 7.87
CA THR A 126 11.70 -3.36 8.69
C THR A 126 12.97 -2.90 9.39
N ASN A 127 13.57 -1.78 8.98
CA ASN A 127 14.77 -1.27 9.60
C ASN A 127 14.50 -0.69 11.00
N ASN A 128 15.10 -1.32 12.02
CA ASN A 128 14.95 -0.93 13.42
C ASN A 128 15.66 0.38 13.80
N LYS A 129 16.55 0.91 12.95
CA LYS A 129 17.28 2.16 13.20
C LYS A 129 16.41 3.41 13.00
N ILE A 130 15.29 3.30 12.24
CA ILE A 130 14.38 4.43 12.05
C ILE A 130 13.49 4.56 13.27
N ASN A 131 13.53 5.71 13.93
CA ASN A 131 12.67 6.00 15.07
C ASN A 131 11.29 6.56 14.61
N LYS A 132 10.32 6.54 15.53
CA LYS A 132 8.95 7.00 15.26
C LYS A 132 8.90 8.47 14.84
N HIS A 133 9.72 9.31 15.43
CA HIS A 133 9.78 10.74 15.09
C HIS A 133 10.21 10.93 13.62
N ASN A 134 11.26 10.23 13.19
CA ASN A 134 11.74 10.29 11.81
C ASN A 134 10.69 9.81 10.81
N ILE A 135 9.92 8.76 11.14
CA ILE A 135 8.80 8.31 10.28
C ILE A 135 7.78 9.43 10.12
N LEU A 136 7.38 10.09 11.20
CA LEU A 136 6.40 11.18 11.15
C LEU A 136 6.91 12.41 10.39
N MET A 137 8.19 12.74 10.55
CA MET A 137 8.83 13.82 9.78
C MET A 137 8.85 13.51 8.28
N GLN A 138 9.25 12.30 7.90
CA GLN A 138 9.26 11.87 6.51
C GLN A 138 7.86 11.83 5.90
N LEU A 139 6.84 11.40 6.66
CA LEU A 139 5.43 11.46 6.22
C LEU A 139 4.99 12.90 5.91
N ASN A 140 5.26 13.82 6.84
CA ASN A 140 4.89 15.21 6.64
C ASN A 140 5.58 15.82 5.42
N TYR A 141 6.87 15.56 5.25
CA TYR A 141 7.64 15.96 4.07
C TYR A 141 7.03 15.37 2.79
N THR A 142 6.76 14.07 2.78
CA THR A 142 6.20 13.36 1.62
C THR A 142 4.82 13.91 1.22
N PHE A 143 3.90 14.09 2.17
CA PHE A 143 2.59 14.68 1.88
C PHE A 143 2.68 16.13 1.38
N ARG A 144 3.68 16.89 1.79
CA ARG A 144 3.90 18.25 1.27
C ARG A 144 4.39 18.24 -0.17
N ARG A 145 5.34 17.37 -0.49
CA ARG A 145 5.99 17.30 -1.79
C ARG A 145 5.16 16.57 -2.85
N LEU A 146 4.60 15.43 -2.49
CA LEU A 146 3.84 14.58 -3.41
C LEU A 146 2.34 14.82 -3.24
N LYS A 147 1.83 15.92 -3.79
CA LYS A 147 0.41 16.34 -3.65
C LYS A 147 -0.58 15.31 -4.18
N TRP A 148 -0.17 14.43 -5.08
CA TRP A 148 -0.98 13.37 -5.65
C TRP A 148 -1.15 12.15 -4.71
N VAL A 149 -0.32 12.00 -3.69
CA VAL A 149 -0.45 10.92 -2.70
C VAL A 149 -1.63 11.19 -1.78
N LYS A 150 -2.55 10.23 -1.66
CA LYS A 150 -3.78 10.35 -0.86
C LYS A 150 -3.69 9.65 0.48
N ILE A 151 -3.25 8.38 0.50
CA ILE A 151 -3.17 7.55 1.71
C ILE A 151 -1.78 6.91 1.79
N ILE A 152 -1.19 6.92 2.98
CA ILE A 152 0.02 6.15 3.29
C ILE A 152 -0.27 5.31 4.54
N ALA A 153 -0.22 3.98 4.38
CA ALA A 153 -0.22 3.05 5.48
C ALA A 153 1.22 2.63 5.79
N ILE A 154 1.60 2.62 7.06
CA ILE A 154 2.95 2.25 7.49
C ILE A 154 2.88 1.13 8.51
N LYS A 155 3.57 0.03 8.22
CA LYS A 155 3.93 -1.00 9.20
C LYS A 155 5.39 -0.80 9.62
N SER A 156 5.63 -0.78 10.91
CA SER A 156 6.98 -0.66 11.50
C SER A 156 7.02 -1.39 12.84
N LYS A 157 8.17 -1.41 13.51
CA LYS A 157 8.29 -1.92 14.87
C LYS A 157 7.37 -1.19 15.91
N TYR A 158 6.91 0.00 15.56
CA TYR A 158 5.99 0.79 16.42
C TYR A 158 4.51 0.48 16.18
N GLY A 159 4.20 -0.46 15.28
CA GLY A 159 2.85 -0.85 14.91
C GLY A 159 2.46 -0.45 13.49
N PHE A 160 1.16 -0.57 13.22
CA PHE A 160 0.55 -0.23 11.94
C PHE A 160 -0.28 1.05 12.07
N TYR A 161 -0.02 2.00 11.19
CA TYR A 161 -0.69 3.30 11.17
C TYR A 161 -1.09 3.68 9.76
N VAL A 162 -2.27 4.29 9.63
CA VAL A 162 -2.79 4.77 8.34
C VAL A 162 -3.03 6.27 8.41
N TYR A 163 -2.48 6.97 7.43
CA TYR A 163 -2.53 8.42 7.32
C TYR A 163 -3.17 8.82 5.99
N LYS A 164 -4.17 9.68 6.04
CA LYS A 164 -4.87 10.22 4.87
C LYS A 164 -4.58 11.70 4.74
N ARG A 165 -4.33 12.16 3.52
CA ARG A 165 -4.21 13.59 3.21
C ARG A 165 -5.45 14.34 3.68
N LYS A 166 -5.27 15.48 4.32
CA LYS A 166 -6.36 16.41 4.57
C LYS A 166 -6.76 17.09 3.27
N ASN A 167 -8.04 17.18 2.99
CA ASN A 167 -8.53 18.03 1.91
C ASN A 167 -8.17 19.48 2.26
N GLN A 168 -7.50 20.15 1.34
CA GLN A 168 -7.28 21.59 1.39
C GLN A 168 -8.48 22.29 0.82
#